data_980a9a73c8c77a2bc11b6cc0ac4f3850
#
_entry.id   980a9a73c8c77a2bc11b6cc0ac4f3850
#
_cell.length_a   1.000
_cell.length_b   1.000
_cell.length_c   1.000
_cell.angle_alpha   90.00
_cell.angle_beta   90.00
_cell.angle_gamma   90.00
#
_symmetry.space_group_name_H-M   'P 1'
#
loop_
_entity.id
_entity.type
_entity.pdbx_description
1 polymer ?
#
loop_
_entity_poly.entity_id
_entity_poly.type
_entity_poly.pdbx_seq_one_letter_code
_entity_poly.pdbx_strand_id
1 'polypeptide(L)'
;MTIGDKIKKSRTFRHMPQAELGAALGWGDKGANRLAQYETNYRVPRKDLVTEMAKILDVNPLALHEPTTMDASELIEILFWIDEFNPAAINLFQLETYPGEKCNSSEGTAVRYHDSDNWPAHPPVGMWFNYGVLNDFMKEWVLRKEELKSGKITRDEYFEWKINWPQTCDGCGKYEPKRQWRSANAELNET
;
A
#
# COMPACT_ATOMS: atom_id res chain seq x y z
N MET A 1 -10.00 3.16 10.43
CA MET A 1 -9.51 1.88 9.89
C MET A 1 -8.81 1.15 11.01
N THR A 2 -9.32 0.01 11.35
CA THR A 2 -8.87 -0.78 12.50
C THR A 2 -8.08 -2.00 12.05
N ILE A 3 -7.38 -2.65 12.98
CA ILE A 3 -6.67 -3.90 12.69
C ILE A 3 -7.63 -5.00 12.18
N GLY A 4 -8.87 -5.05 12.70
CA GLY A 4 -9.89 -5.99 12.23
C GLY A 4 -10.30 -5.74 10.78
N ASP A 5 -10.43 -4.48 10.37
CA ASP A 5 -10.73 -4.12 8.97
C ASP A 5 -9.62 -4.59 8.02
N LYS A 6 -8.34 -4.42 8.42
CA LYS A 6 -7.18 -4.86 7.65
C LYS A 6 -7.13 -6.39 7.51
N ILE A 7 -7.36 -7.12 8.61
CA ILE A 7 -7.41 -8.59 8.62
C ILE A 7 -8.52 -9.07 7.67
N LYS A 8 -9.73 -8.52 7.81
CA LYS A 8 -10.88 -8.87 6.97
C LYS A 8 -10.59 -8.61 5.49
N LYS A 9 -10.03 -7.46 5.15
CA LYS A 9 -9.71 -7.08 3.76
C LYS A 9 -8.69 -8.05 3.16
N SER A 10 -7.58 -8.30 3.86
CA SER A 10 -6.53 -9.21 3.41
C SER A 10 -7.03 -10.65 3.25
N ARG A 11 -7.84 -11.15 4.21
CA ARG A 11 -8.46 -12.48 4.13
C ARG A 11 -9.40 -12.60 2.93
N THR A 12 -10.24 -11.60 2.74
CA THR A 12 -11.19 -11.60 1.62
C THR A 12 -10.46 -11.56 0.27
N PHE A 13 -9.40 -10.77 0.19
CA PHE A 13 -8.52 -10.72 -0.99
C PHE A 13 -7.89 -12.09 -1.29
N ARG A 14 -7.49 -12.85 -0.26
CA ARG A 14 -7.00 -14.23 -0.40
C ARG A 14 -8.12 -15.26 -0.64
N HIS A 15 -9.38 -14.85 -0.81
CA HIS A 15 -10.54 -15.73 -0.97
C HIS A 15 -10.69 -16.77 0.15
N MET A 16 -10.14 -16.50 1.34
CA MET A 16 -10.10 -17.41 2.47
C MET A 16 -11.34 -17.21 3.36
N PRO A 17 -12.20 -18.23 3.56
CA PRO A 17 -13.30 -18.18 4.53
C PRO A 17 -12.79 -17.97 5.96
N GLN A 18 -13.63 -17.39 6.83
CA GLN A 18 -13.31 -17.23 8.26
C GLN A 18 -12.99 -18.56 8.96
N ALA A 19 -13.71 -19.61 8.60
CA ALA A 19 -13.48 -20.96 9.14
C ALA A 19 -12.09 -21.49 8.76
N GLU A 20 -11.65 -21.26 7.54
CA GLU A 20 -10.36 -21.71 7.03
C GLU A 20 -9.20 -21.01 7.75
N LEU A 21 -9.23 -19.68 7.88
CA LEU A 21 -8.21 -18.95 8.64
C LEU A 21 -8.23 -19.36 10.11
N GLY A 22 -9.43 -19.57 10.69
CA GLY A 22 -9.58 -20.06 12.06
C GLY A 22 -9.00 -21.46 12.26
N ALA A 23 -9.19 -22.36 11.30
CA ALA A 23 -8.61 -23.71 11.31
C ALA A 23 -7.08 -23.67 11.18
N ALA A 24 -6.54 -22.84 10.27
CA ALA A 24 -5.11 -22.64 10.10
C ALA A 24 -4.42 -22.08 11.36
N LEU A 25 -5.16 -21.28 12.16
CA LEU A 25 -4.72 -20.78 13.47
C LEU A 25 -4.91 -21.81 14.62
N GLY A 26 -5.33 -23.04 14.30
CA GLY A 26 -5.50 -24.10 15.29
C GLY A 26 -6.73 -23.95 16.18
N TRP A 27 -7.75 -23.15 15.80
CA TRP A 27 -8.92 -22.88 16.65
C TRP A 27 -10.09 -23.85 16.46
N GLY A 28 -9.98 -24.81 15.55
CA GLY A 28 -11.00 -25.82 15.29
C GLY A 28 -12.37 -25.23 14.95
N ASP A 29 -13.45 -25.87 15.38
CA ASP A 29 -14.82 -25.50 15.02
C ASP A 29 -15.26 -24.09 15.48
N LYS A 30 -14.60 -23.54 16.48
CA LYS A 30 -14.87 -22.17 16.99
C LYS A 30 -14.09 -21.09 16.24
N GLY A 31 -13.28 -21.47 15.26
CA GLY A 31 -12.36 -20.58 14.55
C GLY A 31 -13.08 -19.43 13.84
N ALA A 32 -14.16 -19.71 13.12
CA ALA A 32 -14.94 -18.69 12.41
C ALA A 32 -15.51 -17.62 13.36
N ASN A 33 -16.14 -18.04 14.45
CA ASN A 33 -16.72 -17.12 15.44
C ASN A 33 -15.65 -16.27 16.13
N ARG A 34 -14.51 -16.88 16.45
CA ARG A 34 -13.40 -16.16 17.07
C ARG A 34 -12.79 -15.14 16.12
N LEU A 35 -12.63 -15.49 14.85
CA LEU A 35 -12.12 -14.59 13.83
C LEU A 35 -13.10 -13.42 13.59
N ALA A 36 -14.41 -13.70 13.52
CA ALA A 36 -15.42 -12.66 13.39
C ALA A 36 -15.35 -11.61 14.51
N GLN A 37 -15.03 -12.02 15.75
CA GLN A 37 -14.84 -11.09 16.86
C GLN A 37 -13.63 -10.15 16.65
N TYR A 38 -12.56 -10.61 16.02
CA TYR A 38 -11.42 -9.76 15.66
C TYR A 38 -11.75 -8.85 14.47
N GLU A 39 -12.39 -9.36 13.42
CA GLU A 39 -12.76 -8.59 12.23
C GLU A 39 -13.81 -7.50 12.52
N THR A 40 -14.64 -7.69 13.54
CA THR A 40 -15.62 -6.68 14.00
C THR A 40 -15.06 -5.77 15.11
N ASN A 41 -13.79 -5.93 15.47
CA ASN A 41 -13.13 -5.20 16.55
C ASN A 41 -13.77 -5.38 17.94
N TYR A 42 -14.59 -6.42 18.12
CA TYR A 42 -15.09 -6.81 19.43
C TYR A 42 -13.94 -7.27 20.36
N ARG A 43 -12.88 -7.83 19.75
CA ARG A 43 -11.62 -8.14 20.40
C ARG A 43 -10.45 -7.62 19.58
N VAL A 44 -9.39 -7.17 20.27
CA VAL A 44 -8.14 -6.79 19.63
C VAL A 44 -7.18 -7.98 19.70
N PRO A 45 -6.64 -8.45 18.56
CA PRO A 45 -5.65 -9.53 18.56
C PRO A 45 -4.31 -9.05 19.14
N ARG A 46 -3.60 -9.95 19.84
CA ARG A 46 -2.24 -9.66 20.30
C ARG A 46 -1.27 -9.62 19.11
N LYS A 47 -0.14 -8.94 19.29
CA LYS A 47 0.86 -8.73 18.23
C LYS A 47 1.40 -10.03 17.64
N ASP A 48 1.65 -11.04 18.46
CA ASP A 48 2.06 -12.38 18.04
C ASP A 48 1.01 -13.05 17.13
N LEU A 49 -0.27 -12.97 17.52
CA LEU A 49 -1.38 -13.49 16.73
C LEU A 49 -1.53 -12.76 15.40
N VAL A 50 -1.35 -11.43 15.37
CA VAL A 50 -1.37 -10.65 14.12
C VAL A 50 -0.25 -11.10 13.18
N THR A 51 0.94 -11.35 13.73
CA THR A 51 2.08 -11.85 12.95
C THR A 51 1.79 -13.25 12.38
N GLU A 52 1.15 -14.11 13.15
CA GLU A 52 0.75 -15.44 12.68
C GLU A 52 -0.33 -15.35 11.59
N MET A 53 -1.35 -14.49 11.78
CA MET A 53 -2.35 -14.22 10.74
C MET A 53 -1.72 -13.70 9.46
N ALA A 54 -0.78 -12.76 9.55
CA ALA A 54 -0.07 -12.21 8.40
C ALA A 54 0.68 -13.30 7.62
N LYS A 55 1.34 -14.23 8.34
CA LYS A 55 2.03 -15.37 7.74
C LYS A 55 1.08 -16.30 7.00
N ILE A 56 -0.08 -16.62 7.60
CA ILE A 56 -1.08 -17.51 6.96
C ILE A 56 -1.72 -16.82 5.75
N LEU A 57 -1.98 -15.52 5.85
CA LEU A 57 -2.56 -14.71 4.77
C LEU A 57 -1.54 -14.35 3.68
N ASP A 58 -0.27 -14.71 3.87
CA ASP A 58 0.82 -14.37 2.96
C ASP A 58 0.87 -12.85 2.67
N VAL A 59 0.90 -12.05 3.75
CA VAL A 59 1.04 -10.59 3.72
C VAL A 59 2.19 -10.14 4.62
N ASN A 60 2.75 -8.97 4.34
CA ASN A 60 3.76 -8.40 5.24
C ASN A 60 3.11 -8.08 6.61
N PRO A 61 3.71 -8.49 7.74
CA PRO A 61 3.19 -8.13 9.06
C PRO A 61 2.96 -6.63 9.26
N LEU A 62 3.75 -5.75 8.65
CA LEU A 62 3.57 -4.29 8.72
C LEU A 62 2.19 -3.87 8.20
N ALA A 63 1.67 -4.54 7.18
CA ALA A 63 0.36 -4.23 6.63
C ALA A 63 -0.78 -4.42 7.64
N LEU A 64 -0.64 -5.33 8.61
CA LEU A 64 -1.66 -5.61 9.62
C LEU A 64 -1.41 -4.93 10.97
N HIS A 65 -0.16 -4.57 11.29
CA HIS A 65 0.16 -3.97 12.59
C HIS A 65 -0.35 -2.53 12.70
N GLU A 66 -0.54 -2.08 13.95
CA GLU A 66 -0.69 -0.67 14.26
C GLU A 66 0.68 0.00 14.26
N PRO A 67 0.79 1.24 13.73
CA PRO A 67 2.05 1.98 13.74
C PRO A 67 2.58 2.18 15.16
N THR A 68 3.87 1.97 15.36
CA THR A 68 4.51 2.08 16.68
C THR A 68 5.66 3.07 16.71
N THR A 69 6.44 3.16 15.64
CA THR A 69 7.64 4.00 15.55
C THR A 69 7.44 5.23 14.70
N MET A 70 6.40 5.24 13.87
CA MET A 70 6.12 6.28 12.87
C MET A 70 7.31 6.53 11.95
N ASP A 71 8.08 5.47 11.66
CA ASP A 71 9.13 5.53 10.64
C ASP A 71 8.55 5.60 9.22
N ALA A 72 9.42 5.77 8.23
CA ALA A 72 8.99 5.92 6.84
C ALA A 72 8.15 4.74 6.32
N SER A 73 8.45 3.52 6.79
CA SER A 73 7.75 2.30 6.38
C SER A 73 6.34 2.22 6.98
N GLU A 74 6.20 2.53 8.24
CA GLU A 74 4.88 2.59 8.90
C GLU A 74 4.02 3.72 8.33
N LEU A 75 4.63 4.87 8.00
CA LEU A 75 3.91 6.00 7.42
C LEU A 75 3.35 5.65 6.03
N ILE A 76 4.15 5.03 5.16
CA ILE A 76 3.67 4.63 3.84
C ILE A 76 2.58 3.57 3.92
N GLU A 77 2.65 2.65 4.87
CA GLU A 77 1.59 1.66 5.13
C GLU A 77 0.27 2.33 5.53
N ILE A 78 0.31 3.37 6.37
CA ILE A 78 -0.89 4.15 6.70
C ILE A 78 -1.50 4.74 5.43
N LEU A 79 -0.68 5.35 4.58
CA LEU A 79 -1.13 5.97 3.33
C LEU A 79 -1.69 4.93 2.35
N PHE A 80 -1.08 3.76 2.24
CA PHE A 80 -1.60 2.64 1.43
C PHE A 80 -2.98 2.20 1.88
N TRP A 81 -3.20 2.10 3.19
CA TRP A 81 -4.51 1.72 3.70
C TRP A 81 -5.57 2.83 3.51
N ILE A 82 -5.19 4.10 3.61
CA ILE A 82 -6.09 5.22 3.27
C ILE A 82 -6.50 5.11 1.80
N ASP A 83 -5.56 4.90 0.88
CA ASP A 83 -5.81 4.73 -0.55
C ASP A 83 -6.70 3.50 -0.84
N GLU A 84 -6.52 2.40 -0.11
CA GLU A 84 -7.30 1.18 -0.31
C GLU A 84 -8.76 1.31 0.12
N PHE A 85 -9.02 1.99 1.25
CA PHE A 85 -10.38 2.18 1.74
C PHE A 85 -11.11 3.38 1.14
N ASN A 86 -10.35 4.36 0.64
CA ASN A 86 -10.89 5.54 -0.05
C ASN A 86 -9.97 5.93 -1.23
N PRO A 87 -10.10 5.28 -2.39
CA PRO A 87 -9.22 5.50 -3.54
C PRO A 87 -9.16 6.94 -4.06
N ALA A 88 -10.13 7.77 -3.71
CA ALA A 88 -10.17 9.19 -4.08
C ALA A 88 -9.51 10.12 -3.04
N ALA A 89 -9.10 9.59 -1.87
CA ALA A 89 -8.58 10.41 -0.77
C ALA A 89 -7.18 10.95 -1.05
N ILE A 90 -6.35 10.18 -1.80
CA ILE A 90 -4.94 10.53 -2.04
C ILE A 90 -4.70 10.64 -3.53
N ASN A 91 -4.38 11.86 -3.97
CA ASN A 91 -3.91 12.14 -5.31
C ASN A 91 -2.43 12.45 -5.25
N LEU A 92 -1.65 11.73 -6.03
CA LEU A 92 -0.20 11.90 -6.10
C LEU A 92 0.18 12.58 -7.41
N PHE A 93 1.13 13.47 -7.33
CA PHE A 93 1.74 14.10 -8.51
C PHE A 93 3.24 14.25 -8.27
N GLN A 94 3.99 14.19 -9.34
CA GLN A 94 5.44 14.39 -9.29
C GLN A 94 5.77 15.85 -9.59
N LEU A 95 6.69 16.42 -8.83
CA LEU A 95 7.29 17.72 -9.16
C LEU A 95 8.30 17.52 -10.28
N GLU A 96 8.17 18.31 -11.35
CA GLU A 96 9.13 18.32 -12.44
C GLU A 96 10.09 19.51 -12.32
N THR A 97 11.36 19.29 -12.66
CA THR A 97 12.33 20.38 -12.79
C THR A 97 12.11 21.07 -14.14
N TYR A 98 12.09 22.39 -14.18
CA TYR A 98 11.88 23.14 -15.41
C TYR A 98 13.06 22.88 -16.39
N PRO A 99 12.81 22.40 -17.63
CA PRO A 99 13.89 22.18 -18.59
C PRO A 99 14.45 23.54 -19.05
N GLY A 100 15.68 23.81 -18.70
CA GLY A 100 16.40 25.01 -19.21
C GLY A 100 17.18 25.81 -18.18
N GLU A 101 16.97 25.63 -16.90
CA GLU A 101 17.75 26.31 -15.87
C GLU A 101 18.68 25.31 -15.17
N LYS A 102 19.97 25.63 -15.11
CA LYS A 102 20.91 24.92 -14.25
C LYS A 102 20.47 25.14 -12.81
N CYS A 103 19.68 24.21 -12.28
CA CYS A 103 19.15 24.27 -10.94
C CYS A 103 20.26 24.09 -9.92
N ASN A 104 20.91 25.18 -9.53
CA ASN A 104 21.80 25.24 -8.36
C ASN A 104 21.05 25.72 -7.10
N SER A 105 19.76 25.94 -7.17
CA SER A 105 18.95 26.41 -6.06
C SER A 105 17.52 25.83 -6.13
N SER A 106 16.84 25.90 -5.03
CA SER A 106 15.42 25.52 -4.85
C SER A 106 14.43 26.30 -5.74
N GLU A 107 14.91 27.18 -6.61
CA GLU A 107 14.09 28.08 -7.42
C GLU A 107 13.59 27.46 -8.74
N GLY A 108 14.10 26.27 -9.13
CA GLY A 108 13.76 25.62 -10.39
C GLY A 108 12.68 24.53 -10.29
N THR A 109 12.02 24.37 -9.17
CA THR A 109 10.99 23.34 -9.01
C THR A 109 9.60 23.96 -9.17
N ALA A 110 8.89 23.57 -10.22
CA ALA A 110 7.52 23.98 -10.46
C ALA A 110 6.54 22.82 -10.31
N VAL A 111 5.37 23.10 -9.78
CA VAL A 111 4.23 22.17 -9.86
C VAL A 111 3.58 22.38 -11.21
N ARG A 112 3.68 21.38 -12.08
CA ARG A 112 2.95 21.40 -13.33
C ARG A 112 1.54 20.93 -13.07
N TYR A 113 0.59 21.83 -13.24
CA TYR A 113 -0.82 21.50 -13.29
C TYR A 113 -1.09 20.83 -14.65
N HIS A 114 -1.36 19.54 -14.66
CA HIS A 114 -2.08 18.96 -15.79
C HIS A 114 -3.55 19.32 -15.59
N ASP A 115 -4.20 19.83 -16.63
CA ASP A 115 -5.66 19.95 -16.71
C ASP A 115 -6.25 18.52 -16.59
N SER A 116 -6.40 18.06 -15.35
CA SER A 116 -7.11 16.83 -15.08
C SER A 116 -8.44 17.20 -14.42
N ASP A 117 -9.51 16.60 -14.89
CA ASP A 117 -10.87 16.76 -14.34
C ASP A 117 -10.98 16.39 -12.85
N ASN A 118 -9.89 15.84 -12.26
CA ASN A 118 -9.79 15.43 -10.87
C ASN A 118 -9.13 16.47 -9.96
N TRP A 119 -8.81 17.66 -10.48
CA TRP A 119 -8.23 18.71 -9.66
C TRP A 119 -9.29 19.29 -8.71
N PRO A 120 -9.00 19.48 -7.41
CA PRO A 120 -10.00 20.02 -6.49
C PRO A 120 -10.38 21.46 -6.86
N ALA A 121 -11.65 21.83 -6.64
CA ALA A 121 -12.18 23.17 -6.90
C ALA A 121 -11.45 24.28 -6.14
N HIS A 122 -10.81 23.93 -5.01
CA HIS A 122 -9.94 24.82 -4.24
C HIS A 122 -8.48 24.35 -4.40
N PRO A 123 -7.49 25.28 -4.49
CA PRO A 123 -6.09 24.93 -4.58
C PRO A 123 -5.69 23.97 -3.46
N PRO A 124 -5.12 22.78 -3.77
CA PRO A 124 -4.71 21.85 -2.75
C PRO A 124 -3.46 22.35 -2.02
N VAL A 125 -3.27 21.88 -0.79
CA VAL A 125 -2.03 22.11 -0.05
C VAL A 125 -1.04 21.02 -0.46
N GLY A 126 0.13 21.41 -0.96
CA GLY A 126 1.25 20.49 -1.21
C GLY A 126 1.98 20.19 0.10
N MET A 127 2.41 18.95 0.26
CA MET A 127 3.25 18.50 1.37
C MET A 127 4.40 17.65 0.83
N TRP A 128 5.58 17.82 1.39
CA TRP A 128 6.72 16.95 1.12
C TRP A 128 7.38 16.54 2.43
N PHE A 129 8.13 15.47 2.37
CA PHE A 129 8.86 14.94 3.52
C PHE A 129 10.37 15.11 3.29
N ASN A 130 11.09 15.58 4.31
CA ASN A 130 12.56 15.63 4.28
C ASN A 130 13.20 14.25 4.53
N TYR A 131 12.45 13.17 4.32
CA TYR A 131 12.91 11.79 4.33
C TYR A 131 13.17 11.33 2.91
N GLY A 132 14.45 11.24 2.49
CA GLY A 132 14.81 10.81 1.13
C GLY A 132 14.20 9.44 0.78
N VAL A 133 14.26 8.49 1.70
CA VAL A 133 13.70 7.14 1.53
C VAL A 133 12.18 7.18 1.33
N LEU A 134 11.45 8.01 2.08
CA LEU A 134 10.00 8.13 1.90
C LEU A 134 9.66 8.75 0.55
N ASN A 135 10.42 9.74 0.08
CA ASN A 135 10.22 10.31 -1.25
C ASN A 135 10.44 9.27 -2.36
N ASP A 136 11.41 8.38 -2.22
CA ASP A 136 11.64 7.31 -3.19
C ASP A 136 10.47 6.31 -3.19
N PHE A 137 9.92 5.97 -2.03
CA PHE A 137 8.70 5.16 -1.92
C PHE A 137 7.50 5.83 -2.59
N MET A 138 7.33 7.12 -2.37
CA MET A 138 6.23 7.88 -2.98
C MET A 138 6.38 7.99 -4.50
N LYS A 139 7.59 8.12 -5.04
CA LYS A 139 7.83 8.08 -6.49
C LYS A 139 7.41 6.75 -7.10
N GLU A 140 7.80 5.63 -6.47
CA GLU A 140 7.35 4.32 -6.91
C GLU A 140 5.83 4.19 -6.83
N TRP A 141 5.22 4.70 -5.76
CA TRP A 141 3.77 4.69 -5.63
C TRP A 141 3.05 5.50 -6.72
N VAL A 142 3.56 6.68 -7.09
CA VAL A 142 3.07 7.44 -8.25
C VAL A 142 3.07 6.56 -9.49
N LEU A 143 4.20 5.90 -9.78
CA LEU A 143 4.33 5.00 -10.92
C LEU A 143 3.30 3.86 -10.87
N ARG A 144 3.10 3.22 -9.71
CA ARG A 144 2.07 2.16 -9.55
C ARG A 144 0.66 2.68 -9.82
N LYS A 145 0.34 3.89 -9.37
CA LYS A 145 -0.98 4.51 -9.65
C LYS A 145 -1.17 4.81 -11.15
N GLU A 146 -0.13 5.24 -11.83
CA GLU A 146 -0.16 5.45 -13.27
C GLU A 146 -0.31 4.14 -14.04
N GLU A 147 0.39 3.09 -13.65
CA GLU A 147 0.25 1.74 -14.22
C GLU A 147 -1.16 1.18 -14.02
N LEU A 148 -1.74 1.37 -12.83
CA LEU A 148 -3.13 0.99 -12.57
C LEU A 148 -4.10 1.78 -13.45
N LYS A 149 -3.92 3.10 -13.55
CA LYS A 149 -4.76 3.98 -14.38
C LYS A 149 -4.68 3.62 -15.87
N SER A 150 -3.50 3.28 -16.37
CA SER A 150 -3.27 2.88 -17.76
C SER A 150 -3.64 1.42 -18.07
N GLY A 151 -4.00 0.64 -17.04
CA GLY A 151 -4.33 -0.78 -17.19
C GLY A 151 -3.12 -1.70 -17.38
N LYS A 152 -1.91 -1.20 -17.15
CA LYS A 152 -0.69 -2.03 -17.18
C LYS A 152 -0.65 -3.04 -16.03
N ILE A 153 -1.25 -2.70 -14.90
CA ILE A 153 -1.44 -3.59 -13.75
C ILE A 153 -2.91 -3.63 -13.37
N THR A 154 -3.33 -4.76 -12.83
CA THR A 154 -4.68 -4.97 -12.32
C THR A 154 -4.84 -4.39 -10.91
N ARG A 155 -6.10 -4.27 -10.45
CA ARG A 155 -6.40 -3.87 -9.07
C ARG A 155 -5.84 -4.87 -8.05
N ASP A 156 -5.87 -6.15 -8.37
CA ASP A 156 -5.37 -7.22 -7.49
C ASP A 156 -3.84 -7.19 -7.40
N GLU A 157 -3.14 -6.98 -8.52
CA GLU A 157 -1.69 -6.79 -8.54
C GLU A 157 -1.27 -5.54 -7.75
N TYR A 158 -1.99 -4.44 -7.90
CA TYR A 158 -1.74 -3.23 -7.13
C TYR A 158 -1.93 -3.44 -5.62
N PHE A 159 -2.97 -4.19 -5.23
CA PHE A 159 -3.19 -4.52 -3.83
C PHE A 159 -2.13 -5.51 -3.32
N GLU A 160 -1.75 -6.53 -4.10
CA GLU A 160 -0.65 -7.46 -3.78
C GLU A 160 0.66 -6.70 -3.53
N TRP A 161 0.99 -5.73 -4.40
CA TRP A 161 2.15 -4.87 -4.21
C TRP A 161 2.11 -4.14 -2.87
N LYS A 162 0.98 -3.54 -2.49
CA LYS A 162 0.84 -2.79 -1.23
C LYS A 162 0.99 -3.67 0.01
N ILE A 163 0.27 -4.79 0.08
CA ILE A 163 0.24 -5.63 1.29
C ILE A 163 1.51 -6.45 1.54
N ASN A 164 2.39 -6.53 0.56
CA ASN A 164 3.69 -7.18 0.67
C ASN A 164 4.87 -6.24 0.55
N TRP A 165 4.61 -4.94 0.49
CA TRP A 165 5.65 -3.94 0.53
C TRP A 165 6.43 -4.02 1.89
N PRO A 166 7.76 -3.82 1.95
CA PRO A 166 8.68 -3.38 0.89
C PRO A 166 9.29 -4.50 0.03
N GLN A 167 8.92 -5.75 0.22
CA GLN A 167 9.50 -6.88 -0.56
C GLN A 167 9.11 -6.84 -2.04
N THR A 168 8.07 -6.11 -2.37
CA THR A 168 7.51 -5.91 -3.71
C THR A 168 8.01 -4.65 -4.41
N CYS A 169 8.86 -3.84 -3.78
CA CYS A 169 9.39 -2.64 -4.40
C CYS A 169 10.28 -2.97 -5.62
N ASP A 170 10.26 -2.13 -6.64
CA ASP A 170 11.06 -2.28 -7.86
C ASP A 170 12.39 -1.52 -7.77
N GLY A 171 13.05 -1.56 -6.62
CA GLY A 171 14.37 -0.95 -6.45
C GLY A 171 14.35 0.48 -5.93
N CYS A 172 13.37 0.84 -5.10
CA CYS A 172 13.36 2.14 -4.45
C CYS A 172 14.25 2.16 -3.19
N GLY A 173 15.08 3.18 -3.07
CA GLY A 173 16.01 3.35 -1.96
C GLY A 173 17.03 2.22 -1.89
N LYS A 174 17.11 1.54 -0.73
CA LYS A 174 18.02 0.41 -0.48
C LYS A 174 17.33 -0.95 -0.62
N TYR A 175 16.06 -0.97 -0.96
CA TYR A 175 15.30 -2.20 -1.10
C TYR A 175 15.47 -2.78 -2.50
N GLU A 176 15.83 -4.04 -2.56
CA GLU A 176 15.81 -4.83 -3.78
C GLU A 176 14.50 -5.60 -3.87
N PRO A 177 13.93 -5.80 -5.07
CA PRO A 177 12.74 -6.61 -5.24
C PRO A 177 13.03 -8.04 -4.80
N LYS A 178 12.29 -8.54 -3.81
CA LYS A 178 12.44 -9.88 -3.25
C LYS A 178 11.25 -10.79 -3.54
N ARG A 179 10.18 -10.19 -4.05
CA ARG A 179 8.93 -10.89 -4.31
C ARG A 179 8.30 -10.39 -5.60
N GLN A 180 8.07 -11.33 -6.53
CA GLN A 180 7.26 -11.03 -7.71
C GLN A 180 5.80 -10.86 -7.32
N TRP A 181 5.19 -9.78 -7.78
CA TRP A 181 3.80 -9.41 -7.49
C TRP A 181 2.97 -9.22 -8.76
N ARG A 182 3.63 -9.06 -9.93
CA ARG A 182 2.96 -9.01 -11.22
C ARG A 182 2.63 -10.43 -11.68
N SER A 183 1.47 -10.60 -12.32
CA SER A 183 1.10 -11.85 -12.95
C SER A 183 1.99 -12.14 -14.16
N ALA A 184 2.30 -13.39 -14.42
CA ALA A 184 3.18 -13.81 -15.52
C ALA A 184 2.74 -13.34 -16.93
N ASN A 185 1.49 -12.87 -17.08
CA ASN A 185 0.96 -12.36 -18.34
C ASN A 185 1.27 -10.87 -18.59
N ALA A 186 1.84 -10.14 -17.63
CA ALA A 186 2.18 -8.72 -17.80
C ALA A 186 3.45 -8.51 -18.65
N GLU A 187 4.32 -9.51 -18.74
CA GLU A 187 5.58 -9.42 -19.49
C GLU A 187 5.42 -9.56 -21.01
N LEU A 188 4.24 -9.94 -21.51
CA LEU A 188 3.99 -10.16 -22.94
C LEU A 188 3.54 -8.90 -23.72
N ASN A 189 3.35 -7.78 -23.05
CA ASN A 189 2.86 -6.53 -23.67
C ASN A 189 3.95 -5.46 -23.87
N GLU A 190 5.23 -5.78 -23.64
CA GLU A 190 6.36 -4.84 -23.82
C GLU A 190 7.19 -5.14 -25.10
N THR A 191 6.62 -5.83 -26.11
CA THR A 191 7.27 -6.02 -27.43
C THR A 191 6.56 -5.26 -28.53
#